data_1f731ba49c20cbc904b414141bcb4649
#
_entry.id   1f731ba49c20cbc904b414141bcb4649
#
_cell.length_a   1.000
_cell.length_b   1.000
_cell.length_c   1.000
_cell.angle_alpha   90.00
_cell.angle_beta   90.00
_cell.angle_gamma   90.00
#
_symmetry.space_group_name_H-M   'P 1'
#
loop_
_entity.id
_entity.type
_entity.pdbx_description
1 polymer ?
#
loop_
_entity_poly.entity_id
_entity_poly.type
_entity_poly.pdbx_seq_one_letter_code
_entity_poly.pdbx_strand_id
1 'polypeptide(L)'
;MSDKHRIVLAKEDFSPDECELIKQLAGFDENAPDPKAELDRCLYDYLVFQNNYIFASKKIRTDLEILELDYRVNYDHRILKSIDSRIKSVKSICGKLEKKNIPLTLENAAFELADIAGIRVICYYMRDIYEIKNRLLAQDNVSLLKMSDYIAEPKRSGYRSLHLILSTLVHLPYKNVEVPVEIQLRTVAMDSWAGLEHVLKYKNPNGVSDEISDQLSDCADVISETDAKMQEIYKSLFGKQFE
;
A
#
# COMPACT_ATOMS: atom_id res chain seq x y z
N MET A 1 30.37 -2.29 13.42
CA MET A 1 29.40 -2.91 14.36
C MET A 1 29.28 -4.36 13.96
N SER A 2 29.56 -5.29 14.85
CA SER A 2 29.58 -6.71 14.51
C SER A 2 28.15 -7.21 14.20
N ASP A 3 28.02 -8.13 13.25
CA ASP A 3 26.75 -8.75 12.86
C ASP A 3 25.93 -9.29 14.04
N LYS A 4 26.61 -9.69 15.13
CA LYS A 4 25.97 -10.19 16.36
C LYS A 4 25.04 -9.17 17.06
N HIS A 5 25.32 -7.87 17.00
CA HIS A 5 24.46 -6.84 17.63
C HIS A 5 23.19 -6.55 16.81
N ARG A 6 23.27 -6.71 15.48
CA ARG A 6 22.11 -6.51 14.58
C ARG A 6 21.04 -7.59 14.75
N ILE A 7 21.47 -8.83 14.96
CA ILE A 7 20.57 -9.99 15.04
C ILE A 7 19.85 -10.05 16.39
N VAL A 8 20.50 -9.59 17.47
CA VAL A 8 19.88 -9.55 18.81
C VAL A 8 18.70 -8.56 18.87
N LEU A 9 18.82 -7.40 18.24
CA LEU A 9 17.72 -6.42 18.14
C LEU A 9 16.53 -6.96 17.33
N ALA A 10 16.78 -7.79 16.33
CA ALA A 10 15.73 -8.38 15.50
C ALA A 10 14.89 -9.46 16.19
N LYS A 11 15.44 -10.18 17.18
CA LYS A 11 14.73 -11.24 17.89
C LYS A 11 13.67 -10.71 18.87
N GLU A 12 13.90 -9.56 19.47
CA GLU A 12 13.00 -8.93 20.42
C GLU A 12 11.77 -8.28 19.71
N ASP A 13 11.86 -8.08 18.39
CA ASP A 13 10.82 -7.44 17.59
C ASP A 13 9.74 -8.42 17.09
N PHE A 14 9.95 -9.75 17.19
CA PHE A 14 9.03 -10.76 16.68
C PHE A 14 8.51 -11.68 17.77
N SER A 15 7.21 -11.93 17.74
CA SER A 15 6.58 -12.96 18.59
C SER A 15 7.07 -14.36 18.20
N PRO A 16 6.93 -15.37 19.10
CA PRO A 16 7.27 -16.76 18.78
C PRO A 16 6.56 -17.29 17.53
N ASP A 17 5.27 -16.93 17.35
CA ASP A 17 4.50 -17.33 16.18
C ASP A 17 5.03 -16.70 14.88
N GLU A 18 5.45 -15.44 14.94
CA GLU A 18 6.06 -14.76 13.79
C GLU A 18 7.43 -15.34 13.47
N CYS A 19 8.23 -15.72 14.46
CA CYS A 19 9.50 -16.40 14.24
C CYS A 19 9.31 -17.73 13.50
N GLU A 20 8.25 -18.49 13.83
CA GLU A 20 7.95 -19.74 13.13
C GLU A 20 7.55 -19.51 11.67
N LEU A 21 6.75 -18.51 11.39
CA LEU A 21 6.41 -18.11 10.02
C LEU A 21 7.64 -17.62 9.23
N ILE A 22 8.55 -16.90 9.89
CA ILE A 22 9.81 -16.42 9.27
C ILE A 22 10.71 -17.60 8.94
N LYS A 23 10.82 -18.61 9.81
CA LYS A 23 11.56 -19.84 9.51
C LYS A 23 11.05 -20.51 8.25
N GLN A 24 9.72 -20.65 8.10
CA GLN A 24 9.13 -21.24 6.91
C GLN A 24 9.44 -20.41 5.66
N LEU A 25 9.23 -19.10 5.71
CA LEU A 25 9.50 -18.19 4.58
C LEU A 25 10.97 -18.14 4.17
N ALA A 26 11.90 -18.16 5.13
CA ALA A 26 13.33 -18.05 4.88
C ALA A 26 14.02 -19.42 4.68
N GLY A 27 13.25 -20.53 4.68
CA GLY A 27 13.75 -21.89 4.44
C GLY A 27 14.72 -22.34 5.54
N PHE A 28 14.22 -22.44 6.78
CA PHE A 28 14.99 -22.94 7.92
C PHE A 28 15.40 -24.41 7.72
N ASP A 29 16.69 -24.68 7.85
CA ASP A 29 17.21 -26.05 7.78
C ASP A 29 17.20 -26.70 9.19
N GLU A 30 16.30 -27.66 9.38
CA GLU A 30 16.18 -28.43 10.64
C GLU A 30 17.42 -29.26 10.96
N ASN A 31 18.23 -29.60 9.95
CA ASN A 31 19.46 -30.39 10.08
C ASN A 31 20.71 -29.51 10.22
N ALA A 32 20.57 -28.20 10.35
CA ALA A 32 21.69 -27.30 10.50
C ALA A 32 22.55 -27.65 11.74
N PRO A 33 23.88 -27.62 11.64
CA PRO A 33 24.78 -27.95 12.76
C PRO A 33 24.62 -27.01 13.97
N ASP A 34 24.21 -25.77 13.74
CA ASP A 34 23.88 -24.78 14.76
C ASP A 34 22.49 -24.20 14.48
N PRO A 35 21.43 -24.75 15.12
CA PRO A 35 20.07 -24.27 14.92
C PRO A 35 19.86 -22.80 15.33
N LYS A 36 20.70 -22.28 16.23
CA LYS A 36 20.63 -20.87 16.65
C LYS A 36 21.17 -19.96 15.55
N ALA A 37 22.32 -20.28 14.98
CA ALA A 37 22.89 -19.54 13.85
C ALA A 37 21.96 -19.58 12.64
N GLU A 38 21.29 -20.72 12.41
CA GLU A 38 20.34 -20.87 11.31
C GLU A 38 19.08 -20.03 11.51
N LEU A 39 18.54 -19.94 12.74
CA LEU A 39 17.44 -19.03 13.05
C LEU A 39 17.87 -17.56 12.84
N ASP A 40 19.07 -17.21 13.29
CA ASP A 40 19.61 -15.86 13.12
C ASP A 40 19.75 -15.49 11.61
N ARG A 41 20.13 -16.44 10.76
CA ARG A 41 20.13 -16.29 9.29
C ARG A 41 18.73 -16.03 8.76
N CYS A 42 17.74 -16.85 9.12
CA CYS A 42 16.36 -16.68 8.67
C CYS A 42 15.79 -15.31 9.06
N LEU A 43 16.00 -14.88 10.29
CA LEU A 43 15.58 -13.56 10.76
C LEU A 43 16.27 -12.43 9.98
N TYR A 44 17.55 -12.56 9.73
CA TYR A 44 18.31 -11.59 8.93
C TYR A 44 17.77 -11.50 7.50
N ASP A 45 17.58 -12.63 6.83
CA ASP A 45 17.05 -12.68 5.46
C ASP A 45 15.66 -12.04 5.36
N TYR A 46 14.78 -12.32 6.33
CA TYR A 46 13.47 -11.68 6.41
C TYR A 46 13.56 -10.18 6.64
N LEU A 47 14.44 -9.71 7.52
CA LEU A 47 14.65 -8.28 7.76
C LEU A 47 15.19 -7.55 6.53
N VAL A 48 16.12 -8.17 5.80
CA VAL A 48 16.63 -7.62 4.53
C VAL A 48 15.49 -7.51 3.51
N PHE A 49 14.68 -8.54 3.42
CA PHE A 49 13.49 -8.55 2.56
C PHE A 49 12.52 -7.43 2.97
N GLN A 50 12.12 -7.36 4.22
CA GLN A 50 11.16 -6.37 4.74
C GLN A 50 11.67 -4.92 4.56
N ASN A 51 12.97 -4.69 4.80
CA ASN A 51 13.58 -3.37 4.68
C ASN A 51 13.52 -2.82 3.25
N ASN A 52 13.61 -3.65 2.22
CA ASN A 52 13.44 -3.20 0.84
C ASN A 52 12.08 -2.51 0.65
N TYR A 53 11.00 -3.11 1.18
CA TYR A 53 9.64 -2.54 1.11
C TYR A 53 9.47 -1.30 1.98
N ILE A 54 10.10 -1.27 3.16
CA ILE A 54 10.11 -0.07 4.02
C ILE A 54 10.79 1.10 3.30
N PHE A 55 11.92 0.86 2.65
CA PHE A 55 12.66 1.92 1.93
C PHE A 55 11.89 2.40 0.70
N ALA A 56 11.30 1.47 -0.07
CA ALA A 56 10.45 1.82 -1.20
C ALA A 56 9.23 2.66 -0.78
N SER A 57 8.56 2.25 0.30
CA SER A 57 7.43 2.99 0.86
C SER A 57 7.82 4.38 1.33
N LYS A 58 8.96 4.52 2.04
CA LYS A 58 9.48 5.82 2.48
C LYS A 58 9.80 6.74 1.30
N LYS A 59 10.40 6.19 0.24
CA LYS A 59 10.74 6.96 -0.95
C LYS A 59 9.49 7.54 -1.61
N ILE A 60 8.51 6.70 -1.94
CA ILE A 60 7.25 7.15 -2.55
C ILE A 60 6.52 8.13 -1.64
N ARG A 61 6.52 7.89 -0.32
CA ARG A 61 5.93 8.83 0.64
C ARG A 61 6.60 10.20 0.58
N THR A 62 7.94 10.25 0.53
CA THR A 62 8.69 11.50 0.39
C THR A 62 8.37 12.22 -0.91
N ASP A 63 8.26 11.51 -2.02
CA ASP A 63 7.88 12.09 -3.32
C ASP A 63 6.47 12.72 -3.26
N LEU A 64 5.52 12.09 -2.58
CA LEU A 64 4.17 12.63 -2.34
C LEU A 64 4.18 13.86 -1.43
N GLU A 65 4.99 13.85 -0.38
CA GLU A 65 5.16 14.99 0.54
C GLU A 65 5.80 16.20 -0.17
N ILE A 66 6.76 15.97 -1.05
CA ILE A 66 7.36 17.00 -1.91
C ILE A 66 6.29 17.58 -2.85
N LEU A 67 5.49 16.72 -3.47
CA LEU A 67 4.42 17.14 -4.37
C LEU A 67 3.37 18.02 -3.66
N GLU A 68 2.92 17.62 -2.46
CA GLU A 68 2.01 18.43 -1.62
C GLU A 68 2.59 19.80 -1.31
N LEU A 69 3.87 19.86 -0.94
CA LEU A 69 4.54 21.09 -0.62
C LEU A 69 4.66 22.02 -1.84
N ASP A 70 5.03 21.46 -2.98
CA ASP A 70 5.15 22.19 -4.26
C ASP A 70 3.80 22.79 -4.68
N TYR A 71 2.73 22.01 -4.66
CA TYR A 71 1.39 22.48 -5.00
C TYR A 71 0.88 23.55 -4.05
N ARG A 72 1.16 23.42 -2.76
CA ARG A 72 0.77 24.41 -1.75
C ARG A 72 1.50 25.75 -1.95
N VAL A 73 2.78 25.71 -2.32
CA VAL A 73 3.60 26.93 -2.50
C VAL A 73 3.32 27.61 -3.84
N ASN A 74 3.24 26.85 -4.93
CA ASN A 74 3.17 27.42 -6.27
C ASN A 74 1.74 27.68 -6.75
N TYR A 75 0.75 26.97 -6.19
CA TYR A 75 -0.65 27.03 -6.65
C TYR A 75 -1.64 27.36 -5.53
N ASP A 76 -1.17 27.62 -4.29
CA ASP A 76 -2.04 27.79 -3.10
C ASP A 76 -3.12 26.68 -2.99
N HIS A 77 -2.74 25.46 -3.40
CA HIS A 77 -3.63 24.32 -3.46
C HIS A 77 -3.08 23.14 -2.64
N ARG A 78 -3.92 22.57 -1.79
CA ARG A 78 -3.63 21.32 -1.08
C ARG A 78 -4.11 20.14 -1.90
N ILE A 79 -3.18 19.45 -2.54
CA ILE A 79 -3.50 18.33 -3.42
C ILE A 79 -3.86 17.04 -2.66
N LEU A 80 -3.37 16.89 -1.43
CA LEU A 80 -3.68 15.74 -0.59
C LEU A 80 -3.93 16.14 0.87
N LYS A 81 -4.75 15.33 1.57
CA LYS A 81 -5.10 15.47 2.98
C LYS A 81 -4.20 14.66 3.89
N SER A 82 -3.96 13.40 3.55
CA SER A 82 -3.13 12.48 4.34
C SER A 82 -2.47 11.41 3.49
N ILE A 83 -1.35 10.89 4.01
CA ILE A 83 -0.62 9.75 3.47
C ILE A 83 -0.44 8.75 4.61
N ASP A 84 -1.02 7.57 4.47
CA ASP A 84 -0.84 6.44 5.39
C ASP A 84 -0.07 5.33 4.68
N SER A 85 0.94 4.80 5.34
CA SER A 85 1.75 3.70 4.80
C SER A 85 1.78 2.52 5.75
N ARG A 86 1.76 1.32 5.19
CA ARG A 86 1.85 0.08 5.96
C ARG A 86 2.73 -0.94 5.24
N ILE A 87 3.44 -1.73 6.01
CA ILE A 87 4.07 -2.96 5.53
C ILE A 87 3.24 -4.13 6.02
N LYS A 88 2.97 -5.07 5.12
CA LYS A 88 2.19 -6.28 5.43
C LYS A 88 2.93 -7.14 6.44
N SER A 89 2.25 -7.59 7.51
CA SER A 89 2.83 -8.49 8.50
C SER A 89 3.21 -9.85 7.89
N VAL A 90 4.18 -10.54 8.50
CA VAL A 90 4.59 -11.89 8.08
C VAL A 90 3.40 -12.84 8.01
N LYS A 91 2.51 -12.80 8.99
CA LYS A 91 1.26 -13.59 9.01
C LYS A 91 0.38 -13.32 7.79
N SER A 92 0.25 -12.06 7.39
CA SER A 92 -0.56 -11.67 6.23
C SER A 92 0.11 -12.07 4.90
N ILE A 93 1.44 -12.09 4.85
CA ILE A 93 2.21 -12.57 3.70
C ILE A 93 1.99 -14.07 3.53
N CYS A 94 2.24 -14.86 4.59
CA CYS A 94 2.03 -16.32 4.58
C CYS A 94 0.59 -16.67 4.21
N GLY A 95 -0.40 -16.11 4.89
CA GLY A 95 -1.80 -16.41 4.62
C GLY A 95 -2.26 -16.02 3.21
N LYS A 96 -1.57 -15.06 2.54
CA LYS A 96 -1.88 -14.73 1.14
C LYS A 96 -1.24 -15.70 0.16
N LEU A 97 -0.03 -16.19 0.44
CA LEU A 97 0.61 -17.25 -0.35
C LEU A 97 -0.15 -18.58 -0.23
N GLU A 98 -0.56 -18.97 0.99
CA GLU A 98 -1.36 -20.16 1.25
C GLU A 98 -2.68 -20.15 0.48
N LYS A 99 -3.42 -19.03 0.51
CA LYS A 99 -4.68 -18.85 -0.24
C LYS A 99 -4.49 -19.00 -1.76
N LYS A 100 -3.30 -18.71 -2.26
CA LYS A 100 -2.93 -18.89 -3.67
C LYS A 100 -2.34 -20.29 -3.96
N ASN A 101 -2.19 -21.15 -2.95
CA ASN A 101 -1.49 -22.43 -3.04
C ASN A 101 -0.04 -22.30 -3.55
N ILE A 102 0.67 -21.27 -3.09
CA ILE A 102 2.06 -20.98 -3.46
C ILE A 102 2.97 -21.33 -2.28
N PRO A 103 4.12 -21.98 -2.51
CA PRO A 103 5.08 -22.30 -1.46
C PRO A 103 5.53 -21.06 -0.67
N LEU A 104 5.67 -21.23 0.65
CA LEU A 104 6.09 -20.15 1.56
C LEU A 104 7.61 -19.91 1.41
N THR A 105 8.00 -19.01 0.53
CA THR A 105 9.38 -18.55 0.36
C THR A 105 9.43 -17.03 0.20
N LEU A 106 10.54 -16.40 0.61
CA LEU A 106 10.75 -14.97 0.41
C LEU A 106 10.75 -14.60 -1.08
N GLU A 107 11.25 -15.48 -1.94
CA GLU A 107 11.25 -15.30 -3.38
C GLU A 107 9.83 -15.27 -3.95
N ASN A 108 9.01 -16.25 -3.58
CA ASN A 108 7.61 -16.28 -3.99
C ASN A 108 6.82 -15.08 -3.42
N ALA A 109 7.11 -14.69 -2.18
CA ALA A 109 6.50 -13.49 -1.60
C ALA A 109 6.85 -12.23 -2.42
N ALA A 110 8.11 -12.07 -2.82
CA ALA A 110 8.56 -10.94 -3.64
C ALA A 110 7.92 -10.94 -5.04
N PHE A 111 7.79 -12.12 -5.66
CA PHE A 111 7.30 -12.26 -7.04
C PHE A 111 5.77 -12.15 -7.13
N GLU A 112 5.06 -12.77 -6.19
CA GLU A 112 3.61 -12.96 -6.25
C GLU A 112 2.78 -11.88 -5.54
N LEU A 113 3.41 -11.13 -4.62
CA LEU A 113 2.72 -10.15 -3.80
C LEU A 113 3.20 -8.72 -4.08
N ALA A 114 2.43 -8.00 -4.86
CA ALA A 114 2.73 -6.61 -5.18
C ALA A 114 2.28 -5.60 -4.09
N ASP A 115 1.61 -6.06 -3.03
CA ASP A 115 1.00 -5.25 -1.97
C ASP A 115 1.64 -5.47 -0.58
N ILE A 116 2.91 -5.88 -0.54
CA ILE A 116 3.69 -5.98 0.71
C ILE A 116 3.90 -4.60 1.30
N ALA A 117 4.28 -3.61 0.48
CA ALA A 117 4.22 -2.19 0.83
C ALA A 117 2.93 -1.59 0.26
N GLY A 118 2.12 -0.97 1.12
CA GLY A 118 0.90 -0.28 0.74
C GLY A 118 0.92 1.17 1.22
N ILE A 119 0.52 2.10 0.35
CA ILE A 119 0.36 3.52 0.65
C ILE A 119 -1.06 3.92 0.32
N ARG A 120 -1.76 4.51 1.28
CA ARG A 120 -3.06 5.15 1.07
C ARG A 120 -2.87 6.65 1.04
N VAL A 121 -3.35 7.27 -0.02
CA VAL A 121 -3.32 8.73 -0.22
C VAL A 121 -4.75 9.22 -0.28
N ILE A 122 -5.09 10.17 0.60
CA ILE A 122 -6.39 10.81 0.61
C ILE A 122 -6.26 12.20 0.00
N CYS A 123 -6.97 12.43 -1.09
CA CYS A 123 -7.03 13.68 -1.82
C CYS A 123 -8.30 14.46 -1.46
N TYR A 124 -8.29 15.77 -1.70
CA TYR A 124 -9.51 16.55 -1.51
C TYR A 124 -10.48 16.38 -2.68
N TYR A 125 -9.98 16.30 -3.93
CA TYR A 125 -10.80 16.26 -5.14
C TYR A 125 -10.38 15.12 -6.08
N MET A 126 -11.30 14.66 -6.93
CA MET A 126 -11.02 13.61 -7.92
C MET A 126 -9.91 14.00 -8.90
N ARG A 127 -9.86 15.27 -9.31
CA ARG A 127 -8.79 15.81 -10.16
C ARG A 127 -7.40 15.55 -9.56
N ASP A 128 -7.25 15.76 -8.26
CA ASP A 128 -5.98 15.62 -7.54
C ASP A 128 -5.47 14.18 -7.58
N ILE A 129 -6.38 13.19 -7.57
CA ILE A 129 -6.03 11.77 -7.71
C ILE A 129 -5.28 11.53 -9.03
N TYR A 130 -5.84 12.02 -10.15
CA TYR A 130 -5.24 11.83 -11.46
C TYR A 130 -3.98 12.67 -11.66
N GLU A 131 -3.91 13.84 -11.04
CA GLU A 131 -2.71 14.69 -11.06
C GLU A 131 -1.54 14.00 -10.33
N ILE A 132 -1.77 13.49 -9.11
CA ILE A 132 -0.77 12.71 -8.37
C ILE A 132 -0.32 11.51 -9.17
N LYS A 133 -1.25 10.76 -9.78
CA LYS A 133 -0.90 9.64 -10.68
C LYS A 133 0.07 10.10 -11.78
N ASN A 134 -0.28 11.19 -12.49
CA ASN A 134 0.53 11.69 -13.60
C ASN A 134 1.93 12.11 -13.14
N ARG A 135 2.03 12.81 -11.99
CA ARG A 135 3.32 13.25 -11.42
C ARG A 135 4.20 12.09 -10.95
N LEU A 136 3.61 11.06 -10.34
CA LEU A 136 4.36 9.87 -9.96
C LEU A 136 4.87 9.11 -11.18
N LEU A 137 4.05 8.97 -12.24
CA LEU A 137 4.43 8.26 -13.45
C LEU A 137 5.40 9.05 -14.36
N ALA A 138 5.56 10.33 -14.13
CA ALA A 138 6.54 11.16 -14.84
C ALA A 138 7.97 11.07 -14.26
N GLN A 139 8.16 10.35 -13.14
CA GLN A 139 9.48 10.19 -12.51
C GLN A 139 10.26 9.07 -13.20
N ASP A 140 11.54 9.29 -13.51
CA ASP A 140 12.42 8.31 -14.18
C ASP A 140 12.67 7.03 -13.38
N ASN A 141 12.49 7.09 -12.06
CA ASN A 141 12.78 6.01 -11.12
C ASN A 141 11.52 5.25 -10.66
N VAL A 142 10.39 5.49 -11.32
CA VAL A 142 9.10 4.86 -11.06
C VAL A 142 8.56 4.28 -12.35
N SER A 143 8.11 3.03 -12.33
CA SER A 143 7.43 2.40 -13.46
C SER A 143 6.09 1.81 -13.04
N LEU A 144 5.10 1.92 -13.93
CA LEU A 144 3.76 1.36 -13.71
C LEU A 144 3.76 -0.13 -14.02
N LEU A 145 3.47 -0.97 -13.02
CA LEU A 145 3.28 -2.41 -13.20
C LEU A 145 1.80 -2.75 -13.47
N LYS A 146 0.88 -2.09 -12.74
CA LYS A 146 -0.56 -2.32 -12.88
C LYS A 146 -1.35 -1.10 -12.45
N MET A 147 -2.45 -0.83 -13.15
CA MET A 147 -3.45 0.16 -12.76
C MET A 147 -4.83 -0.49 -12.72
N SER A 148 -5.61 -0.15 -11.69
CA SER A 148 -7.04 -0.50 -11.58
C SER A 148 -7.80 0.74 -11.18
N ASP A 149 -8.58 1.29 -12.11
CA ASP A 149 -9.35 2.51 -11.90
C ASP A 149 -10.79 2.17 -11.50
N TYR A 150 -10.98 1.97 -10.21
CA TYR A 150 -12.31 1.76 -9.62
C TYR A 150 -13.10 3.08 -9.43
N ILE A 151 -12.57 4.21 -9.88
CA ILE A 151 -13.34 5.45 -9.97
C ILE A 151 -14.15 5.43 -11.25
N ALA A 152 -13.49 5.09 -12.37
CA ALA A 152 -14.14 4.95 -13.68
C ALA A 152 -15.03 3.69 -13.76
N GLU A 153 -14.57 2.57 -13.18
CA GLU A 153 -15.25 1.28 -13.18
C GLU A 153 -15.44 0.77 -11.74
N PRO A 154 -16.44 1.26 -10.99
CA PRO A 154 -16.66 0.88 -9.60
C PRO A 154 -16.90 -0.63 -9.43
N LYS A 155 -16.51 -1.17 -8.26
CA LYS A 155 -16.87 -2.55 -7.93
C LYS A 155 -18.38 -2.66 -7.69
N ARG A 156 -18.95 -3.86 -7.79
CA ARG A 156 -20.37 -4.14 -7.54
C ARG A 156 -20.89 -3.53 -6.22
N SER A 157 -20.05 -3.44 -5.19
CA SER A 157 -20.41 -2.82 -3.91
C SER A 157 -20.42 -1.30 -3.93
N GLY A 158 -20.08 -0.65 -5.04
CA GLY A 158 -19.93 0.79 -5.12
C GLY A 158 -18.53 1.30 -4.72
N TYR A 159 -17.59 0.42 -4.33
CA TYR A 159 -16.24 0.80 -3.96
C TYR A 159 -15.52 1.55 -5.08
N ARG A 160 -14.97 2.73 -4.75
CA ARG A 160 -14.19 3.59 -5.66
C ARG A 160 -12.81 3.89 -5.07
N SER A 161 -11.79 3.79 -5.91
CA SER A 161 -10.39 4.15 -5.62
C SER A 161 -9.57 4.00 -6.90
N LEU A 162 -8.53 4.77 -7.09
CA LEU A 162 -7.50 4.47 -8.08
C LEU A 162 -6.39 3.66 -7.42
N HIS A 163 -6.12 2.45 -7.92
CA HIS A 163 -5.05 1.59 -7.45
C HIS A 163 -3.93 1.56 -8.47
N LEU A 164 -2.72 1.87 -8.01
CA LEU A 164 -1.50 1.76 -8.79
C LEU A 164 -0.57 0.76 -8.12
N ILE A 165 -0.02 -0.16 -8.87
CA ILE A 165 1.15 -0.94 -8.46
C ILE A 165 2.33 -0.37 -9.23
N LEU A 166 3.23 0.30 -8.50
CA LEU A 166 4.41 0.93 -9.05
C LEU A 166 5.65 0.12 -8.65
N SER A 167 6.60 -0.05 -9.57
CA SER A 167 7.97 -0.44 -9.21
C SER A 167 8.78 0.83 -8.97
N THR A 168 9.46 0.91 -7.84
CA THR A 168 10.38 2.01 -7.54
C THR A 168 11.78 1.49 -7.30
N LEU A 169 12.77 2.21 -7.88
CA LEU A 169 14.18 1.88 -7.72
C LEU A 169 14.70 2.41 -6.38
N VAL A 170 15.11 1.50 -5.50
CA VAL A 170 15.74 1.81 -4.22
C VAL A 170 17.24 1.66 -4.35
N HIS A 171 17.97 2.74 -4.09
CA HIS A 171 19.43 2.75 -4.08
C HIS A 171 19.96 2.36 -2.71
N LEU A 172 20.50 1.15 -2.59
CA LEU A 172 21.18 0.68 -1.39
C LEU A 172 22.70 0.89 -1.55
N PRO A 173 23.48 0.92 -0.45
CA PRO A 173 24.93 1.16 -0.52
C PRO A 173 25.69 0.19 -1.43
N TYR A 174 25.18 -1.02 -1.62
CA TYR A 174 25.86 -2.08 -2.36
C TYR A 174 25.10 -2.59 -3.59
N LYS A 175 23.84 -2.19 -3.77
CA LYS A 175 23.01 -2.63 -4.90
C LYS A 175 21.81 -1.73 -5.08
N ASN A 176 21.27 -1.73 -6.29
CA ASN A 176 19.95 -1.19 -6.57
C ASN A 176 18.92 -2.31 -6.54
N VAL A 177 17.73 -2.04 -6.02
CA VAL A 177 16.63 -3.01 -5.96
C VAL A 177 15.35 -2.35 -6.45
N GLU A 178 14.68 -2.96 -7.41
CA GLU A 178 13.34 -2.57 -7.81
C GLU A 178 12.33 -3.23 -6.87
N VAL A 179 11.42 -2.43 -6.31
CA VAL A 179 10.48 -2.89 -5.30
C VAL A 179 9.06 -2.45 -5.65
N PRO A 180 8.09 -3.38 -5.72
CA PRO A 180 6.70 -3.04 -5.94
C PRO A 180 6.09 -2.37 -4.70
N VAL A 181 5.28 -1.32 -4.94
CA VAL A 181 4.51 -0.61 -3.92
C VAL A 181 3.08 -0.43 -4.45
N GLU A 182 2.09 -0.83 -3.68
CA GLU A 182 0.69 -0.53 -3.97
C GLU A 182 0.34 0.87 -3.46
N ILE A 183 -0.22 1.72 -4.32
CA ILE A 183 -0.75 3.02 -3.95
C ILE A 183 -2.25 3.03 -4.19
N GLN A 184 -3.01 3.39 -3.16
CA GLN A 184 -4.46 3.55 -3.21
C GLN A 184 -4.79 5.03 -3.06
N LEU A 185 -5.27 5.66 -4.14
CA LEU A 185 -5.67 7.06 -4.15
C LEU A 185 -7.20 7.14 -4.05
N ARG A 186 -7.68 7.96 -3.11
CA ARG A 186 -9.10 8.17 -2.83
C ARG A 186 -9.35 9.64 -2.54
N THR A 187 -10.58 10.09 -2.77
CA THR A 187 -11.03 11.33 -2.14
C THR A 187 -11.42 11.09 -0.68
N VAL A 188 -11.65 12.17 0.07
CA VAL A 188 -12.17 12.11 1.44
C VAL A 188 -13.50 11.35 1.47
N ALA A 189 -14.36 11.57 0.49
CA ALA A 189 -15.67 10.94 0.38
C ALA A 189 -15.55 9.43 0.12
N MET A 190 -14.70 9.03 -0.83
CA MET A 190 -14.41 7.62 -1.14
C MET A 190 -13.82 6.88 0.07
N ASP A 191 -12.91 7.51 0.82
CA ASP A 191 -12.29 6.87 2.00
C ASP A 191 -13.27 6.73 3.16
N SER A 192 -14.16 7.71 3.35
CA SER A 192 -15.23 7.65 4.35
C SER A 192 -16.16 6.46 4.05
N TRP A 193 -16.62 6.31 2.80
CA TRP A 193 -17.46 5.19 2.40
C TRP A 193 -16.75 3.84 2.58
N ALA A 194 -15.50 3.73 2.13
CA ALA A 194 -14.73 2.49 2.24
C ALA A 194 -14.47 2.07 3.70
N GLY A 195 -14.28 3.04 4.60
CA GLY A 195 -14.14 2.79 6.02
C GLY A 195 -15.43 2.22 6.64
N LEU A 196 -16.59 2.81 6.30
CA LEU A 196 -17.89 2.34 6.78
C LEU A 196 -18.24 0.95 6.22
N GLU A 197 -18.04 0.72 4.93
CA GLU A 197 -18.24 -0.58 4.30
C GLU A 197 -17.40 -1.67 4.98
N HIS A 198 -16.13 -1.38 5.25
CA HIS A 198 -15.24 -2.32 5.94
C HIS A 198 -15.75 -2.70 7.34
N VAL A 199 -16.24 -1.73 8.13
CA VAL A 199 -16.80 -1.99 9.48
C VAL A 199 -18.04 -2.87 9.39
N LEU A 200 -18.93 -2.61 8.42
CA LEU A 200 -20.15 -3.39 8.22
C LEU A 200 -19.84 -4.83 7.82
N LYS A 201 -18.90 -5.03 6.90
CA LYS A 201 -18.45 -6.37 6.47
C LYS A 201 -17.71 -7.14 7.56
N TYR A 202 -16.86 -6.48 8.33
CA TYR A 202 -16.10 -7.11 9.41
C TYR A 202 -17.00 -7.66 10.52
N LYS A 203 -18.09 -6.95 10.84
CA LYS A 203 -19.06 -7.39 11.86
C LYS A 203 -19.99 -8.52 11.38
N ASN A 204 -19.99 -8.85 10.09
CA ASN A 204 -20.78 -9.91 9.49
C ASN A 204 -19.89 -10.98 8.83
N PRO A 205 -19.36 -11.94 9.63
CA PRO A 205 -18.45 -12.98 9.12
C PRO A 205 -19.10 -13.89 8.07
N ASN A 206 -20.44 -13.96 8.02
CA ASN A 206 -21.22 -14.72 7.03
C ASN A 206 -21.40 -13.94 5.69
N GLY A 207 -20.78 -12.77 5.57
CA GLY A 207 -20.96 -11.89 4.43
C GLY A 207 -22.21 -11.01 4.54
N VAL A 208 -22.39 -10.11 3.58
CA VAL A 208 -23.61 -9.28 3.45
C VAL A 208 -24.48 -9.83 2.33
N SER A 209 -25.83 -9.74 2.51
CA SER A 209 -26.76 -10.13 1.47
C SER A 209 -26.63 -9.25 0.21
N ASP A 210 -27.13 -9.75 -0.93
CA ASP A 210 -27.15 -8.97 -2.17
C ASP A 210 -27.92 -7.66 -1.99
N GLU A 211 -29.05 -7.68 -1.26
CA GLU A 211 -29.85 -6.49 -0.94
C GLU A 211 -29.05 -5.44 -0.16
N ILE A 212 -28.25 -5.83 0.84
CA ILE A 212 -27.37 -4.90 1.58
C ILE A 212 -26.26 -4.40 0.68
N SER A 213 -25.72 -5.25 -0.21
CA SER A 213 -24.69 -4.85 -1.17
C SER A 213 -25.24 -3.80 -2.15
N ASP A 214 -26.49 -3.92 -2.60
CA ASP A 214 -27.14 -2.96 -3.48
C ASP A 214 -27.38 -1.62 -2.74
N GLN A 215 -27.85 -1.65 -1.48
CA GLN A 215 -27.98 -0.45 -0.65
C GLN A 215 -26.64 0.26 -0.42
N LEU A 216 -25.55 -0.49 -0.24
CA LEU A 216 -24.21 0.08 -0.13
C LEU A 216 -23.77 0.74 -1.44
N SER A 217 -24.12 0.15 -2.58
CA SER A 217 -23.87 0.73 -3.90
C SER A 217 -24.63 2.04 -4.10
N ASP A 218 -25.92 2.08 -3.74
CA ASP A 218 -26.72 3.30 -3.81
C ASP A 218 -26.12 4.42 -2.94
N CYS A 219 -25.67 4.10 -1.72
CA CYS A 219 -24.96 5.06 -0.87
C CYS A 219 -23.68 5.56 -1.51
N ALA A 220 -22.92 4.67 -2.17
CA ALA A 220 -21.69 5.04 -2.86
C ALA A 220 -21.95 5.99 -4.04
N ASP A 221 -23.05 5.83 -4.76
CA ASP A 221 -23.45 6.70 -5.87
C ASP A 221 -23.79 8.11 -5.37
N VAL A 222 -24.58 8.23 -4.30
CA VAL A 222 -24.91 9.53 -3.67
C VAL A 222 -23.62 10.25 -3.19
N ILE A 223 -22.70 9.52 -2.59
CA ILE A 223 -21.40 10.07 -2.14
C ILE A 223 -20.59 10.53 -3.35
N SER A 224 -20.55 9.76 -4.44
CA SER A 224 -19.83 10.12 -5.67
C SER A 224 -20.40 11.38 -6.33
N GLU A 225 -21.73 11.53 -6.38
CA GLU A 225 -22.37 12.75 -6.88
C GLU A 225 -22.02 13.97 -6.02
N THR A 226 -21.98 13.80 -4.71
CA THR A 226 -21.59 14.86 -3.77
C THR A 226 -20.14 15.27 -4.00
N ASP A 227 -19.26 14.31 -4.17
CA ASP A 227 -17.82 14.53 -4.43
C ASP A 227 -17.61 15.31 -5.74
N ALA A 228 -18.35 14.94 -6.81
CA ALA A 228 -18.33 15.65 -8.07
C ALA A 228 -18.85 17.11 -7.93
N LYS A 229 -19.95 17.32 -7.20
CA LYS A 229 -20.47 18.68 -6.93
C LYS A 229 -19.48 19.55 -6.16
N MET A 230 -18.80 18.99 -5.17
CA MET A 230 -17.75 19.69 -4.42
C MET A 230 -16.58 20.10 -5.32
N GLN A 231 -16.18 19.27 -6.25
CA GLN A 231 -15.16 19.62 -7.24
C GLN A 231 -15.61 20.74 -8.19
N GLU A 232 -16.87 20.76 -8.62
CA GLU A 232 -17.43 21.84 -9.46
C GLU A 232 -17.47 23.19 -8.71
N ILE A 233 -17.86 23.17 -7.43
CA ILE A 233 -17.82 24.36 -6.57
C ILE A 233 -16.38 24.87 -6.45
N TYR A 234 -15.42 23.98 -6.19
CA TYR A 234 -14.01 24.33 -6.12
C TYR A 234 -13.52 24.98 -7.43
N LYS A 235 -13.84 24.39 -8.58
CA LYS A 235 -13.53 24.94 -9.91
C LYS A 235 -14.13 26.36 -10.08
N SER A 236 -15.36 26.56 -9.66
CA SER A 236 -16.04 27.84 -9.80
C SER A 236 -15.38 28.96 -8.97
N LEU A 237 -14.84 28.60 -7.81
CA LEU A 237 -14.19 29.57 -6.90
C LEU A 237 -12.73 29.82 -7.28
N PHE A 238 -11.99 28.81 -7.71
CA PHE A 238 -10.54 28.85 -7.83
C PHE A 238 -10.01 28.46 -9.23
N GLY A 239 -10.88 28.13 -10.18
CA GLY A 239 -10.52 27.52 -11.48
C GLY A 239 -9.59 28.34 -12.36
N LYS A 240 -9.47 29.66 -12.13
CA LYS A 240 -8.54 30.53 -12.89
C LYS A 240 -7.06 30.36 -12.49
N GLN A 241 -6.76 29.61 -11.44
CA GLN A 241 -5.38 29.40 -10.99
C GLN A 241 -4.72 28.17 -11.66
N PHE A 242 -5.47 27.42 -12.49
CA PHE A 242 -5.03 26.12 -13.03
C PHE A 242 -5.11 26.05 -14.57
N GLU A 243 -5.32 27.17 -15.25
CA GLU A 243 -5.10 27.34 -16.70
C GLU A 243 -3.66 27.81 -16.98
#